data_37d3beb42cf663e4e728afc4bef26b45
#
_entry.id   37d3beb42cf663e4e728afc4bef26b45
#
_cell.length_a   1.000
_cell.length_b   1.000
_cell.length_c   1.000
_cell.angle_alpha   90.00
_cell.angle_beta   90.00
_cell.angle_gamma   90.00
#
_symmetry.space_group_name_H-M   'P 1'
#
loop_
_entity.id
_entity.type
_entity.pdbx_description
1 polymer ?
#
loop_
_entity_poly.entity_id
_entity_poly.type
_entity_poly.pdbx_seq_one_letter_code
_entity_poly.pdbx_strand_id
1 'polypeptide(L)'
;MPTPLTVVAAIIENEHGQLLIAERPPNKAWAGYWEFPGGKIEPGESHEAALLRELREELGLNLAGETLTHYYHGNRGAEVILDFYHIRLTRDIAPQSLEGQRWRWVSRAEITDYRFPEPNAAVLQKLQNASA
;
A
#
# COMPACT_ATOMS: atom_id res chain seq x y z
N MET A 1 -22.06 -18.84 -1.60
CA MET A 1 -21.67 -17.44 -1.33
C MET A 1 -20.20 -17.26 -1.72
N PRO A 2 -19.91 -16.29 -2.56
CA PRO A 2 -18.51 -16.04 -2.89
C PRO A 2 -17.76 -15.53 -1.66
N THR A 3 -16.51 -15.99 -1.52
CA THR A 3 -15.64 -15.50 -0.47
C THR A 3 -15.22 -14.06 -0.80
N PRO A 4 -15.23 -13.14 0.15
CA PRO A 4 -14.74 -11.79 -0.09
C PRO A 4 -13.29 -11.80 -0.58
N LEU A 5 -12.98 -10.90 -1.50
CA LEU A 5 -11.62 -10.71 -1.96
C LEU A 5 -10.84 -9.95 -0.90
N THR A 6 -9.67 -10.44 -0.52
CA THR A 6 -8.80 -9.75 0.40
C THR A 6 -7.67 -9.07 -0.35
N VAL A 7 -7.49 -7.78 -0.08
CA VAL A 7 -6.40 -6.98 -0.63
C VAL A 7 -5.52 -6.53 0.52
N VAL A 8 -4.22 -6.67 0.35
CA VAL A 8 -3.23 -6.20 1.33
C VAL A 8 -2.45 -5.05 0.74
N ALA A 9 -2.12 -4.06 1.55
CA ALA A 9 -1.38 -2.88 1.11
C ALA A 9 -0.33 -2.51 2.14
N ALA A 10 0.75 -1.90 1.69
CA ALA A 10 1.88 -1.54 2.53
C ALA A 10 2.00 -0.04 2.69
N ILE A 11 2.07 0.40 3.94
CA ILE A 11 2.43 1.76 4.30
C ILE A 11 3.92 1.71 4.63
N ILE A 12 4.75 2.00 3.63
CA ILE A 12 6.20 1.90 3.73
C ILE A 12 6.76 3.26 4.11
N GLU A 13 7.38 3.32 5.28
CA GLU A 13 7.93 4.56 5.81
C GLU A 13 9.45 4.48 5.83
N ASN A 14 10.12 5.51 5.25
CA ASN A 14 11.57 5.57 5.25
C ASN A 14 12.10 6.29 6.50
N GLU A 15 13.41 6.44 6.60
CA GLU A 15 14.06 7.06 7.76
C GLU A 15 13.72 8.53 7.92
N HIS A 16 13.25 9.17 6.86
CA HIS A 16 12.85 10.58 6.87
C HIS A 16 11.38 10.79 7.19
N GLY A 17 10.66 9.72 7.53
CA GLY A 17 9.24 9.79 7.82
C GLY A 17 8.36 9.92 6.59
N GLN A 18 8.92 9.69 5.41
CA GLN A 18 8.17 9.74 4.16
C GLN A 18 7.52 8.40 3.85
N LEU A 19 6.37 8.46 3.20
CA LEU A 19 5.59 7.27 2.84
C LEU A 19 5.65 7.05 1.33
N LEU A 20 5.75 5.78 0.93
CA LEU A 20 5.80 5.41 -0.49
C LEU A 20 4.39 5.24 -1.03
N ILE A 21 4.07 5.99 -2.08
CA ILE A 21 2.80 5.84 -2.78
C ILE A 21 3.06 5.59 -4.27
N ALA A 22 2.10 4.95 -4.93
CA ALA A 22 2.18 4.63 -6.34
C ALA A 22 0.92 5.10 -7.06
N GLU A 23 1.09 5.61 -8.27
CA GLU A 23 -0.04 6.05 -9.09
C GLU A 23 -0.54 4.89 -9.96
N ARG A 24 -1.84 4.73 -10.04
CA ARG A 24 -2.43 3.70 -10.89
C ARG A 24 -2.13 4.01 -12.37
N PRO A 25 -1.72 3.00 -13.15
CA PRO A 25 -1.39 3.22 -14.56
C PRO A 25 -2.59 3.71 -15.37
N PRO A 26 -2.37 4.42 -16.50
CA PRO A 26 -3.46 4.97 -17.30
C PRO A 26 -4.43 3.93 -17.89
N ASN A 27 -3.97 2.69 -18.03
CA ASN A 27 -4.79 1.61 -18.63
C ASN A 27 -5.53 0.77 -17.59
N LYS A 28 -5.53 1.19 -16.34
CA LYS A 28 -6.20 0.47 -15.24
C LYS A 28 -7.37 1.28 -14.72
N ALA A 29 -8.30 0.61 -14.02
CA ALA A 29 -9.35 1.29 -13.29
C ALA A 29 -8.74 2.27 -12.28
N TRP A 30 -9.39 3.41 -12.06
CA TRP A 30 -8.91 4.46 -11.16
C TRP A 30 -7.60 5.09 -11.64
N ALA A 31 -7.38 5.15 -12.95
CA ALA A 31 -6.19 5.80 -13.53
C ALA A 31 -6.04 7.21 -12.98
N GLY A 32 -4.80 7.59 -12.62
CA GLY A 32 -4.50 8.88 -12.05
C GLY A 32 -4.70 8.96 -10.55
N TYR A 33 -5.34 7.97 -9.93
CA TYR A 33 -5.42 7.88 -8.47
C TYR A 33 -4.13 7.26 -7.92
N TRP A 34 -3.81 7.64 -6.70
CA TRP A 34 -2.64 7.11 -5.99
C TRP A 34 -3.09 6.06 -4.98
N GLU A 35 -2.17 5.18 -4.61
CA GLU A 35 -2.47 4.09 -3.69
C GLU A 35 -1.23 3.68 -2.92
N PHE A 36 -1.46 2.96 -1.82
CA PHE A 36 -0.37 2.26 -1.15
C PHE A 36 -0.11 0.97 -1.91
N PRO A 37 1.16 0.61 -2.16
CA PRO A 37 1.48 -0.60 -2.94
C PRO A 37 0.92 -1.86 -2.29
N GLY A 38 0.48 -2.78 -3.10
CA GLY A 38 -0.05 -4.06 -2.64
C GLY A 38 -0.92 -4.70 -3.69
N GLY A 39 -1.72 -5.65 -3.29
CA GLY A 39 -2.60 -6.34 -4.21
C GLY A 39 -3.38 -7.46 -3.56
N LYS A 40 -3.96 -8.31 -4.40
CA LYS A 40 -4.84 -9.39 -3.97
C LYS A 40 -4.05 -10.55 -3.38
N ILE A 41 -4.61 -11.14 -2.32
CA ILE A 41 -4.09 -12.39 -1.75
C ILE A 41 -4.52 -13.53 -2.66
N GLU A 42 -3.57 -14.41 -3.01
CA GLU A 42 -3.85 -15.62 -3.76
C GLU A 42 -4.21 -16.77 -2.82
N PRO A 43 -4.93 -17.80 -3.32
CA PRO A 43 -5.30 -18.93 -2.48
C PRO A 43 -4.08 -19.55 -1.80
N GLY A 44 -4.19 -19.78 -0.49
CA GLY A 44 -3.11 -20.38 0.29
C GLY A 44 -2.03 -19.46 0.76
N GLU A 45 -2.05 -18.20 0.35
CA GLU A 45 -1.08 -17.22 0.82
C GLU A 45 -1.50 -16.61 2.16
N SER A 46 -0.51 -16.35 3.02
CA SER A 46 -0.73 -15.47 4.17
C SER A 46 -0.75 -14.02 3.69
N HIS A 47 -1.24 -13.10 4.53
CA HIS A 47 -1.20 -11.67 4.24
C HIS A 47 0.23 -11.21 3.99
N GLU A 48 1.16 -11.63 4.83
CA GLU A 48 2.56 -11.24 4.72
C GLU A 48 3.18 -11.75 3.41
N ALA A 49 2.97 -13.02 3.07
CA ALA A 49 3.51 -13.59 1.84
C ALA A 49 2.96 -12.88 0.61
N ALA A 50 1.66 -12.59 0.59
CA ALA A 50 1.03 -11.88 -0.51
C ALA A 50 1.61 -10.47 -0.67
N LEU A 51 1.75 -9.76 0.44
CA LEU A 51 2.26 -8.40 0.42
C LEU A 51 3.70 -8.35 -0.08
N LEU A 52 4.56 -9.23 0.43
CA LEU A 52 5.95 -9.30 -0.02
C LEU A 52 6.05 -9.64 -1.50
N ARG A 53 5.21 -10.56 -1.98
CA ARG A 53 5.16 -10.92 -3.40
C ARG A 53 4.73 -9.73 -4.27
N GLU A 54 3.68 -9.04 -3.88
CA GLU A 54 3.18 -7.88 -4.64
C GLU A 54 4.24 -6.76 -4.72
N LEU A 55 4.95 -6.50 -3.63
CA LEU A 55 5.98 -5.48 -3.63
C LEU A 55 7.14 -5.84 -4.55
N ARG A 56 7.48 -7.12 -4.65
CA ARG A 56 8.50 -7.56 -5.62
C ARG A 56 8.01 -7.40 -7.05
N GLU A 57 6.76 -7.81 -7.33
CA GLU A 57 6.22 -7.76 -8.68
C GLU A 57 6.01 -6.35 -9.20
N GLU A 58 5.48 -5.47 -8.35
CA GLU A 58 5.13 -4.11 -8.77
C GLU A 58 6.32 -3.17 -8.77
N LEU A 59 7.14 -3.23 -7.72
CA LEU A 59 8.17 -2.21 -7.48
C LEU A 59 9.57 -2.77 -7.34
N GLY A 60 9.75 -4.07 -7.53
CA GLY A 60 11.06 -4.70 -7.43
C GLY A 60 11.65 -4.65 -6.02
N LEU A 61 10.81 -4.52 -5.00
CA LEU A 61 11.27 -4.41 -3.62
C LEU A 61 11.30 -5.76 -2.94
N ASN A 62 12.45 -6.12 -2.38
CA ASN A 62 12.59 -7.29 -1.55
C ASN A 62 12.63 -6.83 -0.08
N LEU A 63 11.50 -6.93 0.58
CA LEU A 63 11.36 -6.51 1.98
C LEU A 63 11.26 -7.69 2.94
N ALA A 64 11.70 -8.87 2.50
CA ALA A 64 11.83 -10.02 3.38
C ALA A 64 12.77 -9.67 4.54
N GLY A 65 12.35 -10.01 5.76
CA GLY A 65 13.13 -9.67 6.93
C GLY A 65 12.73 -8.37 7.61
N GLU A 66 11.97 -7.52 6.92
CA GLU A 66 11.42 -6.33 7.57
C GLU A 66 10.19 -6.71 8.41
N THR A 67 9.93 -5.92 9.44
CA THR A 67 8.78 -6.15 10.31
C THR A 67 7.53 -5.55 9.69
N LEU A 68 6.49 -6.37 9.51
CA LEU A 68 5.17 -5.94 9.06
C LEU A 68 4.25 -5.85 10.26
N THR A 69 3.75 -4.65 10.53
CA THR A 69 2.83 -4.42 11.65
C THR A 69 1.45 -4.08 11.10
N HIS A 70 0.43 -4.84 11.47
CA HIS A 70 -0.92 -4.57 11.02
C HIS A 70 -1.33 -3.17 11.46
N TYR A 71 -1.82 -2.36 10.53
CA TYR A 71 -2.10 -0.96 10.77
C TYR A 71 -3.57 -0.63 10.73
N TYR A 72 -4.31 -1.17 9.76
CA TYR A 72 -5.72 -0.84 9.59
C TYR A 72 -6.43 -1.97 8.86
N HIS A 73 -7.65 -2.26 9.29
CA HIS A 73 -8.52 -3.25 8.66
C HIS A 73 -9.82 -2.54 8.27
N GLY A 74 -10.18 -2.65 7.00
CA GLY A 74 -11.41 -2.06 6.50
C GLY A 74 -11.99 -2.90 5.39
N ASN A 75 -12.98 -2.34 4.73
CA ASN A 75 -13.61 -3.02 3.60
C ASN A 75 -14.15 -2.00 2.61
N ARG A 76 -14.35 -2.48 1.39
CA ARG A 76 -15.01 -1.73 0.33
C ARG A 76 -16.27 -2.53 -0.02
N GLY A 77 -17.40 -2.13 0.57
CA GLY A 77 -18.62 -2.92 0.48
C GLY A 77 -18.43 -4.27 1.16
N ALA A 78 -19.28 -5.24 0.82
CA ALA A 78 -19.21 -6.59 1.38
C ALA A 78 -18.26 -7.50 0.62
N GLU A 79 -17.72 -7.04 -0.51
CA GLU A 79 -16.98 -7.87 -1.45
C GLU A 79 -15.47 -7.79 -1.33
N VAL A 80 -14.94 -6.69 -0.76
CA VAL A 80 -13.50 -6.48 -0.66
C VAL A 80 -13.12 -6.15 0.77
N ILE A 81 -12.17 -6.93 1.28
CA ILE A 81 -11.54 -6.70 2.58
C ILE A 81 -10.20 -6.04 2.33
N LEU A 82 -9.89 -4.98 3.07
CA LEU A 82 -8.64 -4.23 2.93
C LEU A 82 -7.86 -4.31 4.24
N ASP A 83 -6.63 -4.82 4.16
CA ASP A 83 -5.74 -4.85 5.32
C ASP A 83 -4.45 -4.11 4.98
N PHE A 84 -4.12 -3.14 5.82
CA PHE A 84 -2.92 -2.31 5.64
C PHE A 84 -1.89 -2.69 6.69
N TYR A 85 -0.64 -2.79 6.24
CA TYR A 85 0.50 -3.10 7.10
C TYR A 85 1.52 -1.99 7.03
N HIS A 86 2.03 -1.60 8.19
CA HIS A 86 3.08 -0.58 8.29
C HIS A 86 4.44 -1.28 8.26
N ILE A 87 5.34 -0.77 7.44
CA ILE A 87 6.70 -1.26 7.32
C ILE A 87 7.62 -0.06 7.50
N ARG A 88 8.32 -0.01 8.64
CA ARG A 88 9.32 1.03 8.86
C ARG A 88 10.65 0.49 8.38
N LEU A 89 11.21 1.15 7.38
CA LEU A 89 12.46 0.70 6.78
C LEU A 89 13.64 0.97 7.69
N THR A 90 14.56 0.01 7.74
CA THR A 90 15.83 0.12 8.45
C THR A 90 17.01 0.34 7.49
N ARG A 91 16.72 0.46 6.20
CA ARG A 91 17.71 0.64 5.14
C ARG A 91 17.09 1.37 3.97
N ASP A 92 17.93 1.92 3.11
CA ASP A 92 17.45 2.55 1.88
C ASP A 92 16.96 1.50 0.89
N ILE A 93 15.92 1.83 0.17
CA ILE A 93 15.40 1.00 -0.92
C ILE A 93 15.23 1.86 -2.16
N ALA A 94 15.26 1.21 -3.33
CA ALA A 94 15.10 1.87 -4.62
C ALA A 94 13.95 1.20 -5.39
N PRO A 95 12.71 1.74 -5.28
CA PRO A 95 11.60 1.19 -6.04
C PRO A 95 11.83 1.31 -7.55
N GLN A 96 11.25 0.37 -8.30
CA GLN A 96 11.30 0.34 -9.76
C GLN A 96 9.88 0.25 -10.29
N SER A 97 9.60 0.91 -11.40
CA SER A 97 8.27 0.87 -12.02
C SER A 97 8.17 -0.35 -12.93
N LEU A 98 7.94 -1.51 -12.35
CA LEU A 98 7.92 -2.77 -13.10
C LEU A 98 6.61 -3.01 -13.85
N GLU A 99 5.53 -2.31 -13.45
CA GLU A 99 4.21 -2.46 -14.09
C GLU A 99 3.68 -1.14 -14.65
N GLY A 100 4.58 -0.21 -14.94
CA GLY A 100 4.23 1.06 -15.57
C GLY A 100 3.67 2.12 -14.64
N GLN A 101 3.54 1.84 -13.35
CA GLN A 101 3.08 2.84 -12.38
C GLN A 101 4.21 3.80 -12.04
N ARG A 102 3.85 5.03 -11.68
CA ARG A 102 4.79 5.97 -11.09
C ARG A 102 4.77 5.80 -9.58
N TRP A 103 5.86 6.11 -8.91
CA TRP A 103 5.93 6.03 -7.46
C TRP A 103 6.60 7.29 -6.91
N ARG A 104 6.37 7.57 -5.63
CA ARG A 104 6.85 8.79 -5.01
C ARG A 104 6.94 8.63 -3.50
N TRP A 105 7.95 9.23 -2.91
CA TRP A 105 8.03 9.40 -1.46
C TRP A 105 7.37 10.72 -1.09
N VAL A 106 6.43 10.70 -0.15
CA VAL A 106 5.70 11.89 0.28
C VAL A 106 5.66 11.97 1.80
N SER A 107 5.66 13.18 2.35
CA SER A 107 5.47 13.35 3.78
C SER A 107 4.01 13.07 4.15
N ARG A 108 3.75 12.83 5.43
CA ARG A 108 2.37 12.65 5.90
C ARG A 108 1.50 13.87 5.63
N ALA A 109 2.09 15.06 5.72
CA ALA A 109 1.36 16.29 5.43
C ALA A 109 1.02 16.42 3.95
N GLU A 110 1.95 16.01 3.08
CA GLU A 110 1.75 16.12 1.63
C GLU A 110 0.77 15.10 1.07
N ILE A 111 0.52 14.00 1.79
CA ILE A 111 -0.26 12.90 1.24
C ILE A 111 -1.69 13.32 0.89
N THR A 112 -2.22 14.35 1.55
CA THR A 112 -3.57 14.86 1.26
C THR A 112 -3.64 15.62 -0.07
N ASP A 113 -2.49 15.95 -0.67
CA ASP A 113 -2.44 16.59 -1.99
C ASP A 113 -2.64 15.59 -3.12
N TYR A 114 -2.63 14.30 -2.80
CA TYR A 114 -2.75 13.22 -3.79
C TYR A 114 -4.14 12.63 -3.72
N ARG A 115 -4.68 12.26 -4.89
CA ARG A 115 -6.02 11.72 -4.99
C ARG A 115 -5.98 10.22 -4.70
N PHE A 116 -6.58 9.80 -3.59
CA PHE A 116 -6.75 8.40 -3.22
C PHE A 116 -8.21 8.00 -3.40
N PRO A 117 -8.49 6.72 -3.74
CA PRO A 117 -9.86 6.24 -3.74
C PRO A 117 -10.49 6.37 -2.35
N GLU A 118 -11.79 6.60 -2.31
CA GLU A 118 -12.53 6.86 -1.07
C GLU A 118 -12.32 5.81 0.03
N PRO A 119 -12.22 4.50 -0.27
CA PRO A 119 -11.96 3.51 0.78
C PRO A 119 -10.67 3.72 1.58
N ASN A 120 -9.75 4.54 1.09
CA ASN A 120 -8.51 4.87 1.80
C ASN A 120 -8.68 6.03 2.79
N ALA A 121 -9.84 6.69 2.80
CA ALA A 121 -10.02 7.90 3.60
C ALA A 121 -9.74 7.68 5.09
N ALA A 122 -10.21 6.57 5.66
CA ALA A 122 -10.02 6.29 7.08
C ALA A 122 -8.55 6.03 7.42
N VAL A 123 -7.81 5.32 6.55
CA VAL A 123 -6.39 5.06 6.80
C VAL A 123 -5.57 6.33 6.64
N LEU A 124 -5.93 7.19 5.69
CA LEU A 124 -5.27 8.48 5.53
C LEU A 124 -5.47 9.37 6.76
N GLN A 125 -6.69 9.39 7.30
CA GLN A 125 -6.98 10.16 8.49
C GLN A 125 -6.18 9.64 9.70
N LYS A 126 -6.07 8.32 9.84
CA LYS A 126 -5.28 7.71 10.90
C LYS A 126 -3.82 8.11 10.78
N LEU A 127 -3.27 8.12 9.57
CA LEU A 127 -1.89 8.55 9.31
C LEU A 127 -1.68 10.01 9.70
N GLN A 128 -2.62 10.89 9.36
CA GLN A 128 -2.54 12.30 9.71
C GLN A 128 -2.55 12.49 11.22
N ASN A 129 -3.44 11.81 11.92
CA ASN A 129 -3.55 11.93 13.37
C ASN A 129 -2.30 11.40 14.09
N ALA A 130 -1.68 10.35 13.54
CA ALA A 130 -0.50 9.75 14.15
C ALA A 130 0.76 10.60 13.99
N SER A 131 0.74 11.60 13.10
CA SER A 131 1.90 12.47 12.87
C SER A 131 1.98 13.64 13.85
N ALA A 132 1.00 13.76 14.70
CA ALA A 132 0.94 14.84 15.71
C ALA A 132 1.98 14.65 16.81
#